data_96f5c85d462c57f4f66b104958b57669
#
_entry.id   96f5c85d462c57f4f66b104958b57669
#
_cell.length_a   1.000
_cell.length_b   1.000
_cell.length_c   1.000
_cell.angle_alpha   90.00
_cell.angle_beta   90.00
_cell.angle_gamma   90.00
#
_symmetry.space_group_name_H-M   'P 1'
#
loop_
_entity.id
_entity.type
_entity.pdbx_description
1 polymer ?
#
loop_
_entity_poly.entity_id
_entity_poly.type
_entity_poly.pdbx_seq_one_letter_code
_entity_poly.pdbx_strand_id
1 'polypeptide(L)'
;GTTMEPLTAFAVLLQYMEEHPTQFKTGVLAVTGLDPEQSLLYRLAQKNNWPVLGIPEGIGGRFCIFSNPGLLMGAVMGYDIRALLAGAREMAELCETAEGMENPALLNAALKYLAAEKLGADTEVFMGYGDQLASVGAWYVQLLAESLGKRRSRQGRTVHYGRTPIVAVGTTDMHSMTQQHQDGARNKVVQFLEVKKPAVTVRVKNPFADASAFALYADKDLHRLLKAALDANEAALTEDGRLNARYVLPELTPRYVGQLLMFLMFSIAYEGELADVDAFDQPGVETYKRLMKAALARQ
;
A
#
# COMPACT_ATOMS: atom_id res chain seq x y z
N GLY A 1 -14.03 -12.71 -9.80
CA GLY A 1 -13.82 -13.83 -8.94
C GLY A 1 -13.32 -15.10 -9.61
N THR A 2 -12.25 -15.04 -10.44
CA THR A 2 -11.65 -16.23 -11.09
C THR A 2 -10.16 -16.38 -10.77
N THR A 3 -9.65 -15.63 -9.78
CA THR A 3 -8.26 -15.76 -9.32
C THR A 3 -8.06 -17.10 -8.64
N MET A 4 -7.00 -17.82 -9.00
CA MET A 4 -6.76 -19.20 -8.56
C MET A 4 -6.66 -19.31 -7.04
N GLU A 5 -5.88 -18.47 -6.41
CA GLU A 5 -5.58 -18.55 -4.98
C GLU A 5 -6.85 -18.39 -4.09
N PRO A 6 -7.68 -17.34 -4.27
CA PRO A 6 -8.94 -17.24 -3.53
C PRO A 6 -9.91 -18.39 -3.79
N LEU A 7 -10.01 -18.88 -5.04
CA LEU A 7 -10.90 -20.00 -5.36
C LEU A 7 -10.46 -21.31 -4.72
N THR A 8 -9.16 -21.62 -4.78
CA THR A 8 -8.63 -22.86 -4.17
C THR A 8 -8.68 -22.80 -2.65
N ALA A 9 -8.31 -21.66 -2.04
CA ALA A 9 -8.45 -21.47 -0.59
C ALA A 9 -9.91 -21.59 -0.14
N PHE A 10 -10.84 -21.02 -0.90
CA PHE A 10 -12.27 -21.13 -0.62
C PHE A 10 -12.78 -22.57 -0.75
N ALA A 11 -12.36 -23.32 -1.76
CA ALA A 11 -12.75 -24.72 -1.92
C ALA A 11 -12.26 -25.59 -0.74
N VAL A 12 -11.00 -25.40 -0.30
CA VAL A 12 -10.44 -26.09 0.86
C VAL A 12 -11.21 -25.70 2.15
N LEU A 13 -11.54 -24.43 2.31
CA LEU A 13 -12.31 -23.97 3.47
C LEU A 13 -13.73 -24.57 3.49
N LEU A 14 -14.40 -24.63 2.35
CA LEU A 14 -15.74 -25.27 2.26
C LEU A 14 -15.67 -26.73 2.64
N GLN A 15 -14.70 -27.49 2.12
CA GLN A 15 -14.49 -28.88 2.51
C GLN A 15 -14.29 -29.02 4.02
N TYR A 16 -13.43 -28.18 4.61
CA TYR A 16 -13.21 -28.20 6.06
C TYR A 16 -14.48 -27.88 6.86
N MET A 17 -15.31 -26.95 6.40
CA MET A 17 -16.59 -26.60 7.02
C MET A 17 -17.59 -27.77 6.95
N GLU A 18 -17.62 -28.50 5.84
CA GLU A 18 -18.48 -29.72 5.68
C GLU A 18 -18.05 -30.83 6.61
N GLU A 19 -16.74 -31.03 6.82
CA GLU A 19 -16.19 -32.04 7.74
C GLU A 19 -16.40 -31.66 9.23
N HIS A 20 -16.63 -30.36 9.55
CA HIS A 20 -16.77 -29.85 10.91
C HIS A 20 -18.07 -29.03 11.13
N PRO A 21 -19.25 -29.58 10.86
CA PRO A 21 -20.51 -28.79 10.81
C PRO A 21 -20.91 -28.19 12.16
N THR A 22 -20.41 -28.72 13.29
CA THR A 22 -20.71 -28.20 14.64
C THR A 22 -19.90 -26.95 14.99
N GLN A 23 -18.75 -26.73 14.34
CA GLN A 23 -17.87 -25.56 14.56
C GLN A 23 -18.31 -24.35 13.73
N PHE A 24 -18.89 -24.56 12.57
CA PHE A 24 -19.29 -23.52 11.63
C PHE A 24 -20.82 -23.43 11.53
N LYS A 25 -21.41 -22.61 12.41
CA LYS A 25 -22.86 -22.36 12.44
C LYS A 25 -23.32 -21.29 11.46
N THR A 26 -22.40 -20.57 10.86
CA THR A 26 -22.67 -19.40 10.02
C THR A 26 -22.32 -19.67 8.57
N GLY A 27 -23.11 -19.08 7.69
CA GLY A 27 -22.93 -19.24 6.25
C GLY A 27 -21.78 -18.44 5.65
N VAL A 28 -21.71 -18.47 4.35
CA VAL A 28 -20.77 -17.71 3.52
C VAL A 28 -21.40 -16.36 3.19
N LEU A 29 -20.59 -15.29 3.27
CA LEU A 29 -20.90 -13.96 2.71
C LEU A 29 -19.96 -13.74 1.54
N ALA A 30 -20.48 -13.55 0.35
CA ALA A 30 -19.69 -13.28 -0.84
C ALA A 30 -19.47 -11.78 -1.05
N VAL A 31 -18.22 -11.37 -1.34
CA VAL A 31 -17.90 -10.00 -1.74
C VAL A 31 -17.35 -10.05 -3.16
N THR A 32 -18.12 -9.59 -4.15
CA THR A 32 -17.77 -9.77 -5.56
C THR A 32 -18.52 -8.78 -6.46
N GLY A 33 -18.12 -8.69 -7.75
CA GLY A 33 -18.90 -8.00 -8.78
C GLY A 33 -20.26 -8.67 -8.97
N LEU A 34 -21.28 -7.89 -9.33
CA LEU A 34 -22.68 -8.34 -9.42
C LEU A 34 -23.07 -8.80 -10.84
N ASP A 35 -22.13 -8.84 -11.77
CA ASP A 35 -22.39 -9.35 -13.12
C ASP A 35 -22.23 -10.89 -13.15
N PRO A 36 -23.31 -11.66 -13.41
CA PRO A 36 -23.27 -13.11 -13.47
C PRO A 36 -22.44 -13.65 -14.66
N GLU A 37 -22.27 -12.89 -15.72
CA GLU A 37 -21.45 -13.30 -16.86
C GLU A 37 -19.94 -13.27 -16.51
N GLN A 38 -19.53 -12.33 -15.66
CA GLN A 38 -18.13 -12.10 -15.32
C GLN A 38 -17.74 -12.73 -13.96
N SER A 39 -18.67 -12.89 -13.02
CA SER A 39 -18.35 -13.35 -11.68
C SER A 39 -18.88 -14.77 -11.40
N LEU A 40 -17.96 -15.74 -11.38
CA LEU A 40 -18.25 -17.09 -10.91
C LEU A 40 -18.77 -17.09 -9.46
N LEU A 41 -18.15 -16.31 -8.57
CA LEU A 41 -18.54 -16.27 -7.16
C LEU A 41 -19.96 -15.72 -6.98
N TYR A 42 -20.37 -14.77 -7.80
CA TYR A 42 -21.74 -14.26 -7.79
C TYR A 42 -22.76 -15.35 -8.18
N ARG A 43 -22.49 -16.12 -9.25
CA ARG A 43 -23.34 -17.26 -9.65
C ARG A 43 -23.44 -18.32 -8.55
N LEU A 44 -22.30 -18.64 -7.90
CA LEU A 44 -22.30 -19.58 -6.79
C LEU A 44 -23.09 -19.06 -5.59
N ALA A 45 -22.98 -17.78 -5.27
CA ALA A 45 -23.74 -17.14 -4.19
C ALA A 45 -25.25 -17.20 -4.46
N GLN A 46 -25.68 -16.89 -5.68
CA GLN A 46 -27.08 -17.00 -6.08
C GLN A 46 -27.60 -18.44 -5.97
N LYS A 47 -26.83 -19.43 -6.48
CA LYS A 47 -27.21 -20.84 -6.43
C LYS A 47 -27.36 -21.37 -5.00
N ASN A 48 -26.53 -20.91 -4.07
CA ASN A 48 -26.49 -21.37 -2.69
C ASN A 48 -27.21 -20.44 -1.71
N ASN A 49 -27.89 -19.39 -2.19
CA ASN A 49 -28.57 -18.38 -1.37
C ASN A 49 -27.63 -17.69 -0.36
N TRP A 50 -26.37 -17.49 -0.72
CA TRP A 50 -25.43 -16.72 0.12
C TRP A 50 -25.68 -15.23 -0.03
N PRO A 51 -25.63 -14.46 1.07
CA PRO A 51 -25.67 -13.01 0.98
C PRO A 51 -24.47 -12.48 0.20
N VAL A 52 -24.68 -11.37 -0.53
CA VAL A 52 -23.66 -10.75 -1.38
C VAL A 52 -23.50 -9.28 -1.04
N LEU A 53 -22.26 -8.83 -0.93
CA LEU A 53 -21.88 -7.43 -0.98
C LEU A 53 -21.20 -7.14 -2.33
N GLY A 54 -21.78 -6.20 -3.10
CA GLY A 54 -21.28 -5.86 -4.43
C GLY A 54 -19.98 -5.05 -4.41
N ILE A 55 -19.08 -5.34 -5.33
CA ILE A 55 -17.95 -4.45 -5.64
C ILE A 55 -18.41 -3.52 -6.77
N PRO A 56 -18.26 -2.19 -6.66
CA PRO A 56 -18.63 -1.27 -7.72
C PRO A 56 -17.88 -1.60 -9.02
N GLU A 57 -18.56 -1.44 -10.14
CA GLU A 57 -17.95 -1.64 -11.46
C GLU A 57 -16.77 -0.65 -11.67
N GLY A 58 -15.71 -1.11 -12.35
CA GLY A 58 -14.51 -0.32 -12.60
C GLY A 58 -13.52 -0.27 -11.43
N ILE A 59 -13.89 -0.73 -10.22
CA ILE A 59 -12.97 -0.73 -9.09
C ILE A 59 -12.09 -1.99 -9.12
N GLY A 60 -10.81 -1.81 -9.47
CA GLY A 60 -9.79 -2.86 -9.42
C GLY A 60 -9.35 -3.20 -7.99
N GLY A 61 -8.74 -4.40 -7.82
CA GLY A 61 -8.35 -4.92 -6.49
C GLY A 61 -7.51 -3.96 -5.64
N ARG A 62 -6.49 -3.31 -6.23
CA ARG A 62 -5.60 -2.37 -5.52
C ARG A 62 -6.27 -1.05 -5.11
N PHE A 63 -7.44 -0.73 -5.70
CA PHE A 63 -8.24 0.45 -5.38
C PHE A 63 -9.46 0.15 -4.49
N CYS A 64 -9.70 -1.12 -4.12
CA CYS A 64 -10.97 -1.53 -3.50
C CYS A 64 -11.06 -1.30 -1.98
N ILE A 65 -10.03 -0.71 -1.34
CA ILE A 65 -9.97 -0.56 0.12
C ILE A 65 -11.12 0.28 0.69
N PHE A 66 -11.61 1.27 -0.06
CA PHE A 66 -12.76 2.11 0.31
C PHE A 66 -14.11 1.59 -0.22
N SER A 67 -14.14 0.35 -0.69
CA SER A 67 -15.36 -0.35 -1.11
C SER A 67 -15.57 -1.61 -0.24
N ASN A 68 -16.62 -2.37 -0.55
CA ASN A 68 -17.04 -3.48 0.31
C ASN A 68 -15.93 -4.46 0.73
N PRO A 69 -14.93 -4.84 -0.10
CA PRO A 69 -13.85 -5.72 0.34
C PRO A 69 -13.06 -5.18 1.55
N GLY A 70 -12.60 -3.93 1.45
CA GLY A 70 -11.82 -3.31 2.54
C GLY A 70 -12.68 -2.93 3.74
N LEU A 71 -13.87 -2.37 3.50
CA LEU A 71 -14.77 -1.90 4.55
C LEU A 71 -15.34 -3.07 5.39
N LEU A 72 -15.69 -4.19 4.76
CA LEU A 72 -16.13 -5.38 5.50
C LEU A 72 -15.04 -5.89 6.44
N MET A 73 -13.81 -6.04 5.92
CA MET A 73 -12.68 -6.50 6.75
C MET A 73 -12.39 -5.53 7.89
N GLY A 74 -12.39 -4.22 7.61
CA GLY A 74 -12.23 -3.19 8.63
C GLY A 74 -13.31 -3.27 9.71
N ALA A 75 -14.57 -3.43 9.34
CA ALA A 75 -15.69 -3.55 10.27
C ALA A 75 -15.61 -4.82 11.13
N VAL A 76 -15.27 -5.97 10.51
CA VAL A 76 -15.10 -7.25 11.23
C VAL A 76 -13.97 -7.18 12.24
N MET A 77 -12.89 -6.46 11.92
CA MET A 77 -11.74 -6.23 12.80
C MET A 77 -12.00 -5.14 13.86
N GLY A 78 -13.17 -4.49 13.85
CA GLY A 78 -13.55 -3.45 14.82
C GLY A 78 -12.94 -2.06 14.53
N TYR A 79 -12.45 -1.80 13.33
CA TYR A 79 -11.97 -0.48 12.95
C TYR A 79 -13.14 0.49 12.68
N ASP A 80 -12.94 1.76 12.99
CA ASP A 80 -13.87 2.82 12.64
C ASP A 80 -13.81 3.12 11.13
N ILE A 81 -14.60 2.36 10.36
CA ILE A 81 -14.70 2.52 8.91
C ILE A 81 -15.32 3.87 8.50
N ARG A 82 -16.10 4.52 9.39
CA ARG A 82 -16.67 5.83 9.11
C ARG A 82 -15.60 6.92 9.19
N ALA A 83 -14.73 6.85 10.20
CA ALA A 83 -13.57 7.73 10.30
C ALA A 83 -12.59 7.51 9.14
N LEU A 84 -12.37 6.26 8.72
CA LEU A 84 -11.56 5.94 7.53
C LEU A 84 -12.11 6.61 6.27
N LEU A 85 -13.40 6.47 6.01
CA LEU A 85 -14.08 7.09 4.86
C LEU A 85 -14.12 8.62 4.95
N ALA A 86 -14.28 9.18 6.15
CA ALA A 86 -14.23 10.63 6.34
C ALA A 86 -12.87 11.20 5.95
N GLY A 87 -11.76 10.56 6.41
CA GLY A 87 -10.42 10.96 6.02
C GLY A 87 -10.16 10.82 4.52
N ALA A 88 -10.63 9.74 3.91
CA ALA A 88 -10.50 9.55 2.47
C ALA A 88 -11.24 10.64 1.68
N ARG A 89 -12.47 11.01 2.11
CA ARG A 89 -13.25 12.07 1.49
C ARG A 89 -12.56 13.43 1.59
N GLU A 90 -12.08 13.80 2.77
CA GLU A 90 -11.34 15.05 2.99
C GLU A 90 -10.14 15.19 2.05
N MET A 91 -9.39 14.11 1.88
CA MET A 91 -8.24 14.11 0.98
C MET A 91 -8.69 14.15 -0.50
N ALA A 92 -9.76 13.43 -0.86
CA ALA A 92 -10.30 13.49 -2.22
C ALA A 92 -10.75 14.91 -2.57
N GLU A 93 -11.53 15.55 -1.70
CA GLU A 93 -11.97 16.93 -1.88
C GLU A 93 -10.78 17.89 -2.06
N LEU A 94 -9.72 17.74 -1.26
CA LEU A 94 -8.50 18.54 -1.42
C LEU A 94 -7.81 18.28 -2.77
N CYS A 95 -7.66 17.03 -3.17
CA CYS A 95 -7.02 16.67 -4.44
C CYS A 95 -7.84 17.08 -5.68
N GLU A 96 -9.16 17.16 -5.57
CA GLU A 96 -10.05 17.57 -6.67
C GLU A 96 -10.15 19.09 -6.82
N THR A 97 -10.02 19.85 -5.72
CA THR A 97 -10.29 21.30 -5.72
C THR A 97 -9.02 22.16 -5.68
N ALA A 98 -7.91 21.66 -5.12
CA ALA A 98 -6.66 22.41 -5.05
C ALA A 98 -5.94 22.43 -6.41
N GLU A 99 -5.36 23.58 -6.76
CA GLU A 99 -4.68 23.79 -8.02
C GLU A 99 -3.16 23.76 -7.88
N GLY A 100 -2.48 23.24 -8.89
CA GLY A 100 -1.03 23.30 -9.02
C GLY A 100 -0.30 22.70 -7.81
N MET A 101 0.59 23.49 -7.21
CA MET A 101 1.43 23.05 -6.07
C MET A 101 0.66 22.93 -4.73
N GLU A 102 -0.54 23.46 -4.64
CA GLU A 102 -1.40 23.33 -3.46
C GLU A 102 -2.07 21.95 -3.41
N ASN A 103 -2.14 21.26 -4.55
CA ASN A 103 -2.62 19.88 -4.60
C ASN A 103 -1.49 18.91 -4.21
N PRO A 104 -1.55 18.30 -3.00
CA PRO A 104 -0.42 17.51 -2.50
C PRO A 104 -0.18 16.24 -3.33
N ALA A 105 -1.23 15.62 -3.86
CA ALA A 105 -1.10 14.41 -4.66
C ALA A 105 -0.53 14.71 -6.05
N LEU A 106 -0.93 15.81 -6.67
CA LEU A 106 -0.37 16.27 -7.94
C LEU A 106 1.10 16.69 -7.79
N LEU A 107 1.42 17.41 -6.72
CA LEU A 107 2.82 17.78 -6.41
C LEU A 107 3.69 16.53 -6.25
N ASN A 108 3.24 15.55 -5.46
CA ASN A 108 3.96 14.30 -5.26
C ASN A 108 4.14 13.53 -6.56
N ALA A 109 3.09 13.43 -7.38
CA ALA A 109 3.15 12.79 -8.69
C ALA A 109 4.14 13.47 -9.63
N ALA A 110 4.10 14.81 -9.70
CA ALA A 110 4.99 15.60 -10.56
C ALA A 110 6.46 15.44 -10.13
N LEU A 111 6.76 15.52 -8.84
CA LEU A 111 8.12 15.35 -8.33
C LEU A 111 8.67 13.95 -8.63
N LYS A 112 7.86 12.91 -8.46
CA LYS A 112 8.27 11.52 -8.75
C LYS A 112 8.41 11.25 -10.24
N TYR A 113 7.50 11.78 -11.05
CA TYR A 113 7.62 11.74 -12.51
C TYR A 113 8.91 12.41 -12.99
N LEU A 114 9.21 13.62 -12.49
CA LEU A 114 10.45 14.33 -12.84
C LEU A 114 11.70 13.61 -12.33
N ALA A 115 11.65 13.00 -11.13
CA ALA A 115 12.75 12.20 -10.62
C ALA A 115 13.05 11.00 -11.53
N ALA A 116 12.03 10.32 -12.04
CA ALA A 116 12.19 9.22 -13.00
C ALA A 116 12.71 9.72 -14.35
N GLU A 117 12.03 10.71 -14.96
CA GLU A 117 12.29 11.14 -16.34
C GLU A 117 13.55 12.00 -16.49
N LYS A 118 13.92 12.80 -15.48
CA LYS A 118 15.03 13.74 -15.56
C LYS A 118 16.27 13.33 -14.77
N LEU A 119 16.10 12.55 -13.71
CA LEU A 119 17.17 12.18 -12.80
C LEU A 119 17.47 10.68 -12.78
N GLY A 120 16.73 9.87 -13.57
CA GLY A 120 16.95 8.43 -13.69
C GLY A 120 16.58 7.64 -12.43
N ALA A 121 15.66 8.14 -11.61
CA ALA A 121 15.18 7.44 -10.43
C ALA A 121 14.21 6.32 -10.85
N ASP A 122 14.71 5.11 -11.03
CA ASP A 122 13.98 3.91 -11.44
C ASP A 122 13.49 3.05 -10.27
N THR A 123 13.81 3.44 -9.05
CA THR A 123 13.48 2.74 -7.81
C THR A 123 12.83 3.70 -6.82
N GLU A 124 11.78 3.26 -6.15
CA GLU A 124 11.15 3.99 -5.05
C GLU A 124 11.10 3.13 -3.79
N VAL A 125 11.72 3.62 -2.71
CA VAL A 125 11.71 2.95 -1.41
C VAL A 125 10.67 3.63 -0.52
N PHE A 126 9.62 2.90 -0.14
CA PHE A 126 8.63 3.35 0.84
C PHE A 126 9.04 2.85 2.22
N MET A 127 9.56 3.75 3.06
CA MET A 127 10.14 3.40 4.37
C MET A 127 9.30 3.95 5.52
N GLY A 128 8.47 3.10 6.10
CA GLY A 128 7.64 3.45 7.27
C GLY A 128 8.41 3.27 8.58
N TYR A 129 8.39 4.30 9.44
CA TYR A 129 8.98 4.18 10.78
C TYR A 129 7.95 3.68 11.79
N GLY A 130 7.92 2.35 11.93
CA GLY A 130 7.03 1.57 12.79
C GLY A 130 6.48 0.34 12.07
N ASP A 131 6.45 -0.81 12.74
CA ASP A 131 6.05 -2.10 12.17
C ASP A 131 4.62 -2.09 11.63
N GLN A 132 3.71 -1.36 12.27
CA GLN A 132 2.32 -1.22 11.84
C GLN A 132 2.16 -0.52 10.48
N LEU A 133 3.21 0.14 9.97
CA LEU A 133 3.20 0.79 8.66
C LEU A 133 3.64 -0.14 7.52
N ALA A 134 4.18 -1.32 7.84
CA ALA A 134 4.67 -2.29 6.85
C ALA A 134 3.57 -2.70 5.85
N SER A 135 2.34 -2.93 6.33
CA SER A 135 1.21 -3.31 5.47
C SER A 135 0.77 -2.19 4.53
N VAL A 136 0.89 -0.92 4.96
CA VAL A 136 0.65 0.24 4.09
C VAL A 136 1.67 0.27 2.97
N GLY A 137 2.95 0.04 3.30
CA GLY A 137 4.02 -0.06 2.31
C GLY A 137 3.81 -1.22 1.33
N ALA A 138 3.44 -2.40 1.82
CA ALA A 138 3.15 -3.57 0.97
C ALA A 138 1.99 -3.32 0.01
N TRP A 139 0.91 -2.67 0.47
CA TRP A 139 -0.19 -2.24 -0.39
C TRP A 139 0.27 -1.19 -1.43
N TYR A 140 1.08 -0.23 -1.02
CA TYR A 140 1.61 0.80 -1.92
C TYR A 140 2.51 0.21 -3.01
N VAL A 141 3.30 -0.84 -2.70
CA VAL A 141 4.06 -1.60 -3.71
C VAL A 141 3.15 -2.12 -4.82
N GLN A 142 2.03 -2.72 -4.47
CA GLN A 142 1.07 -3.18 -5.47
C GLN A 142 0.44 -2.00 -6.22
N LEU A 143 0.02 -0.96 -5.51
CA LEU A 143 -0.59 0.23 -6.11
C LEU A 143 0.34 0.86 -7.16
N LEU A 144 1.60 1.08 -6.84
CA LEU A 144 2.57 1.67 -7.76
C LEU A 144 2.92 0.71 -8.91
N ALA A 145 3.31 -0.53 -8.60
CA ALA A 145 3.82 -1.47 -9.60
C ALA A 145 2.77 -1.83 -10.66
N GLU A 146 1.55 -2.16 -10.24
CA GLU A 146 0.49 -2.52 -11.19
C GLU A 146 -0.09 -1.32 -11.94
N SER A 147 -0.10 -0.13 -11.33
CA SER A 147 -0.66 1.06 -11.97
C SER A 147 0.30 1.72 -12.93
N LEU A 148 1.58 1.83 -12.59
CA LEU A 148 2.57 2.55 -13.39
C LEU A 148 3.49 1.66 -14.22
N GLY A 149 3.63 0.37 -13.86
CA GLY A 149 4.46 -0.59 -14.62
C GLY A 149 3.83 -0.93 -15.97
N LYS A 150 3.98 -0.07 -16.96
CA LYS A 150 3.32 -0.18 -18.26
C LYS A 150 4.30 -0.26 -19.43
N ARG A 151 4.07 -1.25 -20.29
CA ARG A 151 4.81 -1.36 -21.54
C ARG A 151 4.44 -0.29 -22.57
N ARG A 152 3.17 0.12 -22.59
CA ARG A 152 2.61 1.02 -23.59
C ARG A 152 1.95 2.24 -22.98
N SER A 153 2.08 3.37 -23.67
CA SER A 153 1.26 4.54 -23.40
C SER A 153 -0.18 4.31 -23.86
N ARG A 154 -1.12 5.17 -23.42
CA ARG A 154 -2.52 5.16 -23.89
C ARG A 154 -2.63 5.32 -25.42
N GLN A 155 -1.66 5.98 -26.04
CA GLN A 155 -1.56 6.12 -27.50
C GLN A 155 -0.90 4.92 -28.19
N GLY A 156 -0.59 3.84 -27.45
CA GLY A 156 0.00 2.60 -27.98
C GLY A 156 1.51 2.63 -28.21
N ARG A 157 2.20 3.74 -27.92
CA ARG A 157 3.67 3.83 -28.02
C ARG A 157 4.34 2.94 -26.95
N THR A 158 5.45 2.30 -27.28
CA THR A 158 6.23 1.52 -26.31
C THR A 158 7.04 2.48 -25.42
N VAL A 159 6.78 2.43 -24.12
CA VAL A 159 7.39 3.33 -23.12
C VAL A 159 8.16 2.60 -22.03
N HIS A 160 7.73 1.39 -21.60
CA HIS A 160 8.31 0.67 -20.46
C HIS A 160 8.41 1.55 -19.21
N TYR A 161 7.33 2.24 -18.86
CA TYR A 161 7.25 3.15 -17.72
C TYR A 161 7.10 2.40 -16.40
N GLY A 162 7.47 3.05 -15.28
CA GLY A 162 7.25 2.61 -13.92
C GLY A 162 8.55 2.38 -13.15
N ARG A 163 8.58 2.84 -11.90
CA ARG A 163 9.66 2.58 -10.95
C ARG A 163 9.46 1.24 -10.27
N THR A 164 10.56 0.63 -9.84
CA THR A 164 10.52 -0.57 -8.98
C THR A 164 10.25 -0.15 -7.54
N PRO A 165 9.09 -0.48 -6.95
CA PRO A 165 8.80 -0.14 -5.56
C PRO A 165 9.42 -1.16 -4.61
N ILE A 166 9.96 -0.67 -3.50
CA ILE A 166 10.50 -1.45 -2.40
C ILE A 166 9.84 -0.97 -1.10
N VAL A 167 9.43 -1.89 -0.22
CA VAL A 167 9.00 -1.55 1.13
C VAL A 167 10.13 -1.78 2.12
N ALA A 168 10.28 -0.85 3.06
CA ALA A 168 11.23 -0.94 4.16
C ALA A 168 10.58 -0.47 5.47
N VAL A 169 11.09 -0.95 6.59
CA VAL A 169 10.63 -0.59 7.93
C VAL A 169 11.79 -0.06 8.77
N GLY A 170 11.72 1.19 9.15
CA GLY A 170 12.65 1.75 10.15
C GLY A 170 12.22 1.35 11.55
N THR A 171 13.16 0.96 12.43
CA THR A 171 14.62 1.03 12.27
C THR A 171 15.24 -0.27 11.71
N THR A 172 14.49 -1.36 11.61
CA THR A 172 14.99 -2.68 11.22
C THR A 172 15.78 -2.62 9.91
N ASP A 173 15.19 -2.04 8.86
CA ASP A 173 15.82 -2.00 7.54
C ASP A 173 16.89 -0.91 7.39
N MET A 174 17.12 -0.09 8.39
CA MET A 174 18.34 0.72 8.44
C MET A 174 19.60 -0.15 8.50
N HIS A 175 19.51 -1.34 9.11
CA HIS A 175 20.63 -2.30 9.22
C HIS A 175 20.81 -3.17 7.97
N SER A 176 19.89 -3.14 7.03
CA SER A 176 19.94 -3.91 5.78
C SER A 176 20.15 -3.02 4.54
N MET A 177 19.49 -1.87 4.47
CA MET A 177 19.35 -1.10 3.24
C MET A 177 20.00 0.29 3.26
N THR A 178 20.26 0.89 4.43
CA THR A 178 20.75 2.27 4.51
C THR A 178 22.12 2.43 3.83
N GLN A 179 23.03 1.45 3.95
CA GLN A 179 24.30 1.47 3.21
C GLN A 179 24.09 1.64 1.70
N GLN A 180 23.15 0.90 1.14
CA GLN A 180 22.87 0.96 -0.29
C GLN A 180 22.14 2.26 -0.69
N HIS A 181 21.32 2.82 0.22
CA HIS A 181 20.68 4.11 0.01
C HIS A 181 21.70 5.25 0.02
N GLN A 182 22.68 5.20 0.92
CA GLN A 182 23.68 6.23 1.12
C GLN A 182 24.82 6.17 0.07
N ASP A 183 25.41 4.99 -0.15
CA ASP A 183 26.61 4.85 -0.99
C ASP A 183 26.34 4.20 -2.35
N GLY A 184 25.20 3.54 -2.53
CA GLY A 184 24.87 2.84 -3.75
C GLY A 184 24.45 3.75 -4.90
N ALA A 185 23.95 3.16 -5.98
CA ALA A 185 23.51 3.89 -7.17
C ALA A 185 22.48 4.99 -6.84
N ARG A 186 22.65 6.16 -7.50
CA ARG A 186 21.77 7.34 -7.32
C ARG A 186 20.51 7.26 -8.18
N ASN A 187 19.84 6.12 -8.13
CA ASN A 187 18.65 5.84 -8.93
C ASN A 187 17.38 5.67 -8.09
N LYS A 188 17.36 6.18 -6.85
CA LYS A 188 16.27 5.97 -5.92
C LYS A 188 15.66 7.26 -5.42
N VAL A 189 14.36 7.18 -5.15
CA VAL A 189 13.66 8.11 -4.24
C VAL A 189 13.34 7.35 -2.96
N VAL A 190 13.79 7.85 -1.80
CA VAL A 190 13.44 7.28 -0.49
C VAL A 190 12.29 8.10 0.10
N GLN A 191 11.14 7.46 0.21
CA GLN A 191 9.93 8.05 0.75
C GLN A 191 9.74 7.61 2.18
N PHE A 192 10.03 8.48 3.14
CA PHE A 192 9.80 8.23 4.55
C PHE A 192 8.32 8.43 4.93
N LEU A 193 7.85 7.63 5.90
CA LEU A 193 6.53 7.81 6.54
C LEU A 193 6.71 7.89 8.05
N GLU A 194 6.34 9.04 8.61
CA GLU A 194 6.39 9.35 10.05
C GLU A 194 4.99 9.37 10.67
N VAL A 195 4.85 8.84 11.88
CA VAL A 195 3.70 9.10 12.76
C VAL A 195 4.18 9.97 13.91
N LYS A 196 3.67 11.22 14.03
CA LYS A 196 4.14 12.18 15.04
C LYS A 196 3.80 11.79 16.48
N LYS A 197 2.58 11.30 16.70
CA LYS A 197 2.09 10.96 18.03
C LYS A 197 1.92 9.46 18.16
N PRO A 198 2.67 8.78 19.03
CA PRO A 198 2.52 7.36 19.26
C PRO A 198 1.21 7.04 20.00
N ALA A 199 0.64 5.87 19.76
CA ALA A 199 -0.52 5.39 20.51
C ALA A 199 -0.19 5.07 21.97
N VAL A 200 1.04 4.64 22.23
CA VAL A 200 1.54 4.30 23.57
C VAL A 200 2.94 4.89 23.76
N THR A 201 3.18 5.45 24.93
CA THR A 201 4.51 5.94 25.32
C THR A 201 5.20 4.93 26.22
N VAL A 202 6.40 4.47 25.80
CA VAL A 202 7.24 3.55 26.58
C VAL A 202 8.56 4.24 26.87
N ARG A 203 8.86 4.46 28.15
CA ARG A 203 10.11 5.07 28.58
C ARG A 203 11.19 4.03 28.81
N VAL A 204 12.38 4.26 28.27
CA VAL A 204 13.56 3.41 28.47
C VAL A 204 14.10 3.61 29.87
N LYS A 205 14.22 2.53 30.65
CA LYS A 205 14.91 2.52 31.93
C LYS A 205 16.36 2.12 31.71
N ASN A 206 17.27 2.63 32.54
CA ASN A 206 18.64 2.13 32.60
C ASN A 206 18.76 1.09 33.71
N PRO A 207 18.70 -0.22 33.41
CA PRO A 207 18.83 -1.27 34.42
C PRO A 207 20.28 -1.52 34.86
N PHE A 208 21.26 -0.93 34.16
CA PHE A 208 22.70 -1.16 34.36
C PHE A 208 23.41 0.20 34.53
N ALA A 209 23.39 0.71 35.77
CA ALA A 209 23.92 2.04 36.08
C ALA A 209 25.39 2.26 35.63
N ASP A 210 26.19 1.20 35.68
CA ASP A 210 27.62 1.24 35.32
C ASP A 210 27.90 1.10 33.80
N ALA A 211 26.88 0.82 32.98
CA ALA A 211 27.03 0.66 31.55
C ALA A 211 26.74 1.99 30.82
N SER A 212 27.79 2.75 30.53
CA SER A 212 27.70 4.08 29.89
C SER A 212 26.92 4.11 28.58
N ALA A 213 26.93 2.99 27.82
CA ALA A 213 26.19 2.85 26.58
C ALA A 213 24.66 3.06 26.74
N PHE A 214 24.08 2.69 27.88
CA PHE A 214 22.67 2.92 28.17
C PHE A 214 22.34 4.35 28.55
N ALA A 215 23.30 5.13 29.03
CA ALA A 215 23.07 6.50 29.50
C ALA A 215 22.52 7.41 28.40
N LEU A 216 22.91 7.17 27.14
CA LEU A 216 22.41 7.95 25.98
C LEU A 216 20.90 7.76 25.76
N TYR A 217 20.36 6.57 26.07
CA TYR A 217 18.97 6.18 25.79
C TYR A 217 18.07 6.26 27.01
N ALA A 218 18.68 6.27 28.21
CA ALA A 218 17.94 6.34 29.48
C ALA A 218 17.00 7.53 29.53
N ASP A 219 15.86 7.34 30.17
CA ASP A 219 14.79 8.32 30.37
C ASP A 219 14.18 8.92 29.11
N LYS A 220 14.54 8.44 27.93
CA LYS A 220 13.87 8.80 26.69
C LYS A 220 12.73 7.81 26.41
N ASP A 221 11.67 8.27 25.73
CA ASP A 221 10.66 7.36 25.20
C ASP A 221 11.11 6.72 23.88
N LEU A 222 10.60 5.51 23.60
CA LEU A 222 10.96 4.78 22.39
C LEU A 222 10.60 5.54 21.11
N HIS A 223 9.50 6.29 21.13
CA HIS A 223 9.09 7.08 19.97
C HIS A 223 10.09 8.19 19.65
N ARG A 224 10.63 8.85 20.68
CA ARG A 224 11.70 9.85 20.51
C ARG A 224 12.96 9.24 19.91
N LEU A 225 13.31 8.02 20.31
CA LEU A 225 14.46 7.31 19.75
C LEU A 225 14.21 6.92 18.29
N LEU A 226 13.01 6.43 17.97
CA LEU A 226 12.58 6.10 16.61
C LEU A 226 12.63 7.35 15.72
N LYS A 227 12.10 8.48 16.21
CA LYS A 227 12.14 9.76 15.49
C LYS A 227 13.56 10.24 15.25
N ALA A 228 14.44 10.13 16.22
CA ALA A 228 15.84 10.52 16.06
C ALA A 228 16.56 9.68 14.97
N ALA A 229 16.24 8.39 14.89
CA ALA A 229 16.77 7.52 13.85
C ALA A 229 16.24 7.93 12.46
N LEU A 230 14.95 8.26 12.33
CA LEU A 230 14.36 8.76 11.10
C LEU A 230 15.01 10.08 10.67
N ASP A 231 15.07 11.05 11.58
CA ASP A 231 15.64 12.38 11.29
C ASP A 231 17.10 12.28 10.84
N ALA A 232 17.89 11.43 11.49
CA ALA A 232 19.30 11.22 11.13
C ALA A 232 19.46 10.54 9.75
N ASN A 233 18.61 9.55 9.44
CA ASN A 233 18.65 8.86 8.15
C ASN A 233 18.25 9.80 7.01
N GLU A 234 17.19 10.59 7.18
CA GLU A 234 16.76 11.60 6.20
C GLU A 234 17.82 12.69 6.01
N ALA A 235 18.38 13.22 7.11
CA ALA A 235 19.43 14.25 7.05
C ALA A 235 20.67 13.76 6.30
N ALA A 236 21.13 12.54 6.57
CA ALA A 236 22.28 11.95 5.88
C ALA A 236 22.06 11.81 4.36
N LEU A 237 20.87 11.38 3.93
CA LEU A 237 20.51 11.32 2.51
C LEU A 237 20.45 12.72 1.90
N THR A 238 19.92 13.69 2.62
CA THR A 238 19.80 15.08 2.15
C THR A 238 21.17 15.74 2.02
N GLU A 239 22.09 15.57 2.96
CA GLU A 239 23.45 16.06 2.91
C GLU A 239 24.24 15.53 1.70
N ASP A 240 23.98 14.26 1.31
CA ASP A 240 24.57 13.65 0.11
C ASP A 240 23.76 13.95 -1.17
N GLY A 241 22.75 14.80 -1.13
CA GLY A 241 21.91 15.14 -2.29
C GLY A 241 21.14 13.95 -2.87
N ARG A 242 20.77 12.97 -2.04
CA ARG A 242 19.93 11.83 -2.40
C ARG A 242 18.46 12.24 -2.39
N LEU A 243 17.71 11.81 -3.40
CA LEU A 243 16.28 12.13 -3.49
C LEU A 243 15.51 11.45 -2.37
N ASN A 244 14.91 12.26 -1.51
CA ASN A 244 14.08 11.79 -0.43
C ASN A 244 12.94 12.78 -0.15
N ALA A 245 11.88 12.29 0.51
CA ALA A 245 10.78 13.10 1.00
C ALA A 245 10.14 12.40 2.21
N ARG A 246 9.33 13.15 2.99
CA ARG A 246 8.67 12.62 4.17
C ARG A 246 7.16 12.88 4.12
N TYR A 247 6.37 11.81 4.25
CA TYR A 247 4.97 11.91 4.59
C TYR A 247 4.83 11.89 6.12
N VAL A 248 3.94 12.74 6.64
CA VAL A 248 3.79 12.91 8.08
C VAL A 248 2.33 12.75 8.46
N LEU A 249 2.04 11.70 9.21
CA LEU A 249 0.74 11.53 9.87
C LEU A 249 0.78 12.14 11.27
N PRO A 250 -0.21 12.96 11.66
CA PRO A 250 -0.28 13.48 13.03
C PRO A 250 -0.35 12.36 14.08
N GLU A 251 -1.13 11.32 13.81
CA GLU A 251 -1.28 10.12 14.61
C GLU A 251 -1.82 8.96 13.75
N LEU A 252 -1.66 7.72 14.19
CA LEU A 252 -2.13 6.54 13.46
C LEU A 252 -3.59 6.25 13.85
N THR A 253 -4.52 6.95 13.20
CA THR A 253 -5.96 6.74 13.36
C THR A 253 -6.61 6.37 12.02
N PRO A 254 -7.79 5.72 12.00
CA PRO A 254 -8.48 5.41 10.76
C PRO A 254 -8.65 6.63 9.84
N ARG A 255 -8.93 7.81 10.38
CA ARG A 255 -9.08 9.05 9.59
C ARG A 255 -7.80 9.42 8.84
N TYR A 256 -6.65 9.46 9.53
CA TYR A 256 -5.38 9.82 8.89
C TYR A 256 -4.87 8.71 7.96
N VAL A 257 -5.15 7.45 8.28
CA VAL A 257 -4.90 6.35 7.34
C VAL A 257 -5.76 6.51 6.07
N GLY A 258 -7.04 6.86 6.21
CA GLY A 258 -7.91 7.17 5.08
C GLY A 258 -7.38 8.29 4.19
N GLN A 259 -6.90 9.39 4.80
CA GLN A 259 -6.25 10.48 4.08
C GLN A 259 -5.00 10.00 3.31
N LEU A 260 -4.11 9.25 3.96
CA LEU A 260 -2.88 8.74 3.35
C LEU A 260 -3.18 7.83 2.15
N LEU A 261 -4.08 6.87 2.32
CA LEU A 261 -4.41 5.91 1.26
C LEU A 261 -5.03 6.61 0.04
N MET A 262 -5.93 7.57 0.27
CA MET A 262 -6.55 8.35 -0.80
C MET A 262 -5.53 9.26 -1.50
N PHE A 263 -4.68 9.93 -0.74
CA PHE A 263 -3.55 10.72 -1.27
C PHE A 263 -2.66 9.89 -2.21
N LEU A 264 -2.29 8.68 -1.80
CA LEU A 264 -1.46 7.79 -2.60
C LEU A 264 -2.19 7.32 -3.87
N MET A 265 -3.49 7.04 -3.81
CA MET A 265 -4.30 6.69 -4.98
C MET A 265 -4.35 7.83 -5.99
N PHE A 266 -4.64 9.06 -5.56
CA PHE A 266 -4.64 10.24 -6.43
C PHE A 266 -3.23 10.50 -7.01
N SER A 267 -2.19 10.39 -6.19
CA SER A 267 -0.81 10.59 -6.64
C SER A 267 -0.45 9.64 -7.78
N ILE A 268 -0.79 8.35 -7.66
CA ILE A 268 -0.55 7.35 -8.71
C ILE A 268 -1.40 7.60 -9.96
N ALA A 269 -2.65 8.03 -9.80
CA ALA A 269 -3.51 8.38 -10.93
C ALA A 269 -2.95 9.59 -11.70
N TYR A 270 -2.56 10.65 -10.99
CA TYR A 270 -1.93 11.83 -11.61
C TYR A 270 -0.60 11.50 -12.29
N GLU A 271 0.21 10.65 -11.69
CA GLU A 271 1.46 10.23 -12.33
C GLU A 271 1.20 9.42 -13.61
N GLY A 272 0.16 8.56 -13.61
CA GLY A 272 -0.29 7.86 -14.81
C GLY A 272 -0.71 8.83 -15.94
N GLU A 273 -1.39 9.93 -15.59
CA GLU A 273 -1.72 11.00 -16.54
C GLU A 273 -0.46 11.67 -17.10
N LEU A 274 0.48 12.07 -16.24
CA LEU A 274 1.73 12.69 -16.65
C LEU A 274 2.59 11.80 -17.57
N ALA A 275 2.55 10.49 -17.33
CA ALA A 275 3.29 9.49 -18.09
C ALA A 275 2.52 8.97 -19.34
N ASP A 276 1.29 9.42 -19.58
CA ASP A 276 0.40 8.95 -20.65
C ASP A 276 0.16 7.43 -20.57
N VAL A 277 0.05 6.86 -19.36
CA VAL A 277 -0.23 5.43 -19.16
C VAL A 277 -1.59 5.22 -18.47
N ASP A 278 -2.24 4.08 -18.72
CA ASP A 278 -3.46 3.70 -18.00
C ASP A 278 -3.10 3.12 -16.63
N ALA A 279 -3.33 3.91 -15.57
CA ALA A 279 -3.06 3.51 -14.20
C ALA A 279 -4.07 2.48 -13.64
N PHE A 280 -5.15 2.18 -14.33
CA PHE A 280 -6.27 1.38 -13.82
C PHE A 280 -6.35 -0.03 -14.37
N ASP A 281 -5.61 -0.35 -15.44
CA ASP A 281 -5.48 -1.69 -16.00
C ASP A 281 -4.19 -2.42 -15.52
N GLN A 282 -4.02 -3.70 -15.91
CA GLN A 282 -2.84 -4.49 -15.62
C GLN A 282 -2.60 -5.58 -16.68
N PRO A 283 -2.37 -5.23 -17.97
CA PRO A 283 -2.26 -6.21 -19.05
C PRO A 283 -1.06 -7.16 -18.91
N GLY A 284 0.00 -6.74 -18.18
CA GLY A 284 1.21 -7.54 -18.00
C GLY A 284 0.99 -8.87 -17.29
N VAL A 285 -0.02 -8.97 -16.42
CA VAL A 285 -0.30 -10.20 -15.65
C VAL A 285 -1.00 -11.29 -16.48
N GLU A 286 -1.54 -10.98 -17.64
CA GLU A 286 -2.31 -11.94 -18.44
C GLU A 286 -1.41 -13.04 -19.05
N THR A 287 -0.15 -12.73 -19.30
CA THR A 287 0.80 -13.71 -19.86
C THR A 287 1.04 -14.88 -18.89
N TYR A 288 1.38 -14.59 -17.62
CA TYR A 288 1.62 -15.68 -16.66
C TYR A 288 0.34 -16.46 -16.35
N LYS A 289 -0.82 -15.78 -16.25
CA LYS A 289 -2.12 -16.45 -16.03
C LYS A 289 -2.44 -17.45 -17.14
N ARG A 290 -2.22 -17.06 -18.39
CA ARG A 290 -2.40 -17.95 -19.56
C ARG A 290 -1.47 -19.16 -19.52
N LEU A 291 -0.17 -18.95 -19.22
CA LEU A 291 0.82 -20.02 -19.11
C LEU A 291 0.52 -20.97 -17.95
N MET A 292 0.10 -20.43 -16.79
CA MET A 292 -0.31 -21.21 -15.62
C MET A 292 -1.51 -22.12 -15.95
N LYS A 293 -2.56 -21.58 -16.58
CA LYS A 293 -3.73 -22.37 -17.02
C LYS A 293 -3.33 -23.48 -17.99
N ALA A 294 -2.44 -23.18 -18.94
CA ALA A 294 -1.95 -24.18 -19.89
C ALA A 294 -1.11 -25.28 -19.21
N ALA A 295 -0.34 -24.96 -18.20
CA ALA A 295 0.43 -25.95 -17.42
C ALA A 295 -0.49 -26.89 -16.62
N LEU A 296 -1.51 -26.34 -15.97
CA LEU A 296 -2.50 -27.14 -15.20
C LEU A 296 -3.36 -28.06 -16.10
N ALA A 297 -3.66 -27.62 -17.32
CA ALA A 297 -4.44 -28.44 -18.26
C ALA A 297 -3.67 -29.63 -18.87
N ARG A 298 -2.34 -29.71 -18.67
CA ARG A 298 -1.48 -30.81 -19.14
C ARG A 298 -1.24 -31.90 -18.11
N GLN A 299 -1.66 -31.68 -16.86
CA GLN A 299 -1.66 -32.67 -15.75
C GLN A 299 -2.97 -33.43 -15.71
#